data_5b921e179c2f5967f38a0216b7b33ff8
#
_entry.id   5b921e179c2f5967f38a0216b7b33ff8
#
_cell.length_a   1.000
_cell.length_b   1.000
_cell.length_c   1.000
_cell.angle_alpha   90.00
_cell.angle_beta   90.00
_cell.angle_gamma   90.00
#
_symmetry.space_group_name_H-M   'P 1'
#
loop_
_entity.id
_entity.type
_entity.pdbx_description
1 polymer ?
#
loop_
_entity_poly.entity_id
_entity_poly.type
_entity_poly.pdbx_seq_one_letter_code
_entity_poly.pdbx_strand_id
1 'polypeptide(L)'
;MQKNIKLSCLTLVLMISFASVNAVLFTPALPNIAHAFQISESMAQQMMTWFMVGYAIGQLLYGPIANRYGRKPALYMGVSMQIVSNILCITAGLTHSYFLLVAARFLMALGSGVGLKMTFTLLNESYEPKEVSHKLSYLMLAFAITPGLAVALGGIVNTHLGWMGCFYTGAFYGLCLLLFVRRLPETLANKDMHAFKLKHLLESYMMQFKNLQLMMGGILMGGATAFVYVFAAVAPFVAINILHMSGTAYGLANLLPPIGLVLGSLASVQLLKRKSSDFSIRLGITVSAISTIIMIVAVWVKASALMALFMPMILIYFGLALVFANASTVAMEKVLDKAHGSAVMNFMNMGFATLVVLMLGLFQIKLILLPMAFLFLTIVMGMAFNRLRYQNA
;
A
#
# COMPACT_ATOMS: atom_id res chain seq x y z
N MET A 1 -13.01 -20.60 -23.55
CA MET A 1 -12.17 -19.52 -22.93
C MET A 1 -11.06 -19.21 -23.91
N GLN A 2 -10.98 -17.98 -24.43
CA GLN A 2 -9.87 -17.53 -25.29
C GLN A 2 -8.60 -17.40 -24.43
N LYS A 3 -7.88 -18.50 -24.22
CA LYS A 3 -6.53 -18.48 -23.66
C LYS A 3 -5.58 -18.17 -24.81
N ASN A 4 -4.99 -17.02 -24.82
CA ASN A 4 -3.82 -16.54 -25.56
C ASN A 4 -3.90 -15.02 -25.89
N ILE A 5 -4.53 -14.24 -25.01
CA ILE A 5 -4.50 -12.79 -25.14
C ILE A 5 -3.17 -12.31 -24.55
N LYS A 6 -2.27 -11.83 -25.40
CA LYS A 6 -0.99 -11.23 -24.95
C LYS A 6 -1.26 -9.85 -24.33
N LEU A 7 -1.23 -9.76 -23.01
CA LEU A 7 -1.29 -8.49 -22.29
C LEU A 7 0.09 -7.82 -22.29
N SER A 8 0.13 -6.51 -22.52
CA SER A 8 1.37 -5.74 -22.43
C SER A 8 1.90 -5.73 -21.01
N CYS A 9 3.17 -6.14 -20.80
CA CYS A 9 3.84 -6.11 -19.52
C CYS A 9 3.84 -4.70 -18.91
N LEU A 10 4.08 -3.67 -19.72
CA LEU A 10 4.06 -2.27 -19.29
C LEU A 10 2.68 -1.87 -18.75
N THR A 11 1.60 -2.28 -19.42
CA THR A 11 0.24 -2.00 -18.92
C THR A 11 0.02 -2.63 -17.56
N LEU A 12 0.42 -3.87 -17.36
CA LEU A 12 0.29 -4.58 -16.08
C LEU A 12 1.14 -3.94 -14.97
N VAL A 13 2.37 -3.50 -15.29
CA VAL A 13 3.24 -2.76 -14.36
C VAL A 13 2.59 -1.44 -13.96
N LEU A 14 2.07 -0.66 -14.89
CA LEU A 14 1.36 0.58 -14.59
C LEU A 14 0.11 0.32 -13.74
N MET A 15 -0.66 -0.72 -14.02
CA MET A 15 -1.86 -1.07 -13.26
C MET A 15 -1.53 -1.49 -11.82
N ILE A 16 -0.54 -2.36 -11.62
CA ILE A 16 -0.19 -2.85 -10.27
C ILE A 16 0.42 -1.73 -9.41
N SER A 17 1.13 -0.79 -10.04
CA SER A 17 1.76 0.36 -9.41
C SER A 17 0.80 1.52 -9.12
N PHE A 18 -0.39 1.51 -9.72
CA PHE A 18 -1.33 2.63 -9.74
C PHE A 18 -1.70 3.16 -8.35
N ALA A 19 -2.06 2.27 -7.43
CA ALA A 19 -2.40 2.66 -6.07
C ALA A 19 -1.19 3.18 -5.28
N SER A 20 -0.03 2.52 -5.43
CA SER A 20 1.20 2.91 -4.72
C SER A 20 1.69 4.28 -5.13
N VAL A 21 1.70 4.60 -6.44
CA VAL A 21 2.07 5.94 -6.93
C VAL A 21 1.16 7.00 -6.33
N ASN A 22 -0.17 6.82 -6.42
CA ASN A 22 -1.14 7.78 -5.90
C ASN A 22 -1.09 7.93 -4.37
N ALA A 23 -0.69 6.87 -3.67
CA ALA A 23 -0.57 6.89 -2.22
C ALA A 23 0.60 7.77 -1.74
N VAL A 24 1.79 7.65 -2.38
CA VAL A 24 3.02 8.17 -1.77
C VAL A 24 3.75 9.25 -2.57
N LEU A 25 3.39 9.48 -3.84
CA LEU A 25 4.03 10.49 -4.71
C LEU A 25 4.10 11.89 -4.06
N PHE A 26 3.07 12.28 -3.33
CA PHE A 26 2.95 13.61 -2.71
C PHE A 26 3.59 13.69 -1.31
N THR A 27 4.03 12.55 -0.73
CA THR A 27 4.49 12.54 0.68
C THR A 27 5.68 13.46 0.96
N PRO A 28 6.66 13.66 0.08
CA PRO A 28 7.71 14.65 0.28
C PRO A 28 7.19 16.09 0.34
N ALA A 29 6.00 16.33 -0.20
CA ALA A 29 5.36 17.65 -0.23
C ALA A 29 4.48 17.91 0.99
N LEU A 30 4.26 16.95 1.90
CA LEU A 30 3.42 17.12 3.09
C LEU A 30 3.77 18.34 3.94
N PRO A 31 5.06 18.64 4.25
CA PRO A 31 5.40 19.85 4.97
C PRO A 31 5.01 21.14 4.22
N ASN A 32 5.23 21.18 2.90
CA ASN A 32 4.86 22.31 2.06
C ASN A 32 3.33 22.52 2.01
N ILE A 33 2.56 21.44 1.99
CA ILE A 33 1.09 21.48 2.04
C ILE A 33 0.64 22.01 3.39
N ALA A 34 1.21 21.53 4.50
CA ALA A 34 0.88 22.03 5.84
C ALA A 34 1.11 23.55 5.94
N HIS A 35 2.23 24.03 5.40
CA HIS A 35 2.53 25.45 5.35
C HIS A 35 1.57 26.23 4.43
N ALA A 36 1.28 25.73 3.23
CA ALA A 36 0.41 26.39 2.25
C ALA A 36 -1.02 26.56 2.74
N PHE A 37 -1.55 25.59 3.50
CA PHE A 37 -2.89 25.67 4.08
C PHE A 37 -2.93 26.18 5.51
N GLN A 38 -1.77 26.54 6.09
CA GLN A 38 -1.63 27.00 7.49
C GLN A 38 -2.26 26.02 8.49
N ILE A 39 -2.05 24.74 8.30
CA ILE A 39 -2.58 23.64 9.13
C ILE A 39 -1.46 22.95 9.90
N SER A 40 -1.84 22.22 10.96
CA SER A 40 -0.89 21.41 11.70
C SER A 40 -0.39 20.21 10.87
N GLU A 41 0.78 19.69 11.22
CA GLU A 41 1.35 18.48 10.60
C GLU A 41 0.41 17.27 10.74
N SER A 42 -0.27 17.15 11.89
CA SER A 42 -1.28 16.12 12.13
C SER A 42 -2.48 16.24 11.17
N MET A 43 -2.92 17.45 10.88
CA MET A 43 -3.96 17.66 9.86
C MET A 43 -3.44 17.26 8.48
N ALA A 44 -2.24 17.64 8.10
CA ALA A 44 -1.68 17.25 6.81
C ALA A 44 -1.56 15.71 6.65
N GLN A 45 -1.25 14.98 7.72
CA GLN A 45 -1.28 13.51 7.73
C GLN A 45 -2.64 12.91 7.41
N GLN A 46 -3.74 13.58 7.72
CA GLN A 46 -5.09 13.09 7.42
C GLN A 46 -5.30 12.84 5.91
N MET A 47 -4.56 13.53 5.05
CA MET A 47 -4.57 13.25 3.61
C MET A 47 -4.15 11.81 3.29
N MET A 48 -3.20 11.26 4.06
CA MET A 48 -2.79 9.86 3.94
C MET A 48 -3.86 8.94 4.53
N THR A 49 -4.37 9.26 5.72
CA THR A 49 -5.41 8.46 6.40
C THR A 49 -6.66 8.30 5.53
N TRP A 50 -7.21 9.40 5.02
CA TRP A 50 -8.41 9.36 4.18
C TRP A 50 -8.16 8.67 2.84
N PHE A 51 -6.95 8.76 2.30
CA PHE A 51 -6.55 7.93 1.16
C PHE A 51 -6.61 6.44 1.52
N MET A 52 -6.07 6.02 2.66
CA MET A 52 -6.08 4.62 3.08
C MET A 52 -7.50 4.10 3.31
N VAL A 53 -8.38 4.91 3.93
CA VAL A 53 -9.81 4.58 4.08
C VAL A 53 -10.47 4.36 2.72
N GLY A 54 -10.31 5.31 1.80
CA GLY A 54 -10.86 5.21 0.45
C GLY A 54 -10.32 4.01 -0.31
N TYR A 55 -9.04 3.69 -0.15
CA TYR A 55 -8.42 2.54 -0.80
C TYR A 55 -8.95 1.21 -0.27
N ALA A 56 -9.12 1.07 1.04
CA ALA A 56 -9.72 -0.12 1.65
C ALA A 56 -11.16 -0.37 1.13
N ILE A 57 -11.97 0.68 1.08
CA ILE A 57 -13.33 0.61 0.52
C ILE A 57 -13.28 0.29 -0.98
N GLY A 58 -12.41 0.96 -1.73
CA GLY A 58 -12.25 0.76 -3.18
C GLY A 58 -11.93 -0.69 -3.53
N GLN A 59 -11.09 -1.37 -2.76
CA GLN A 59 -10.77 -2.78 -2.99
C GLN A 59 -12.00 -3.70 -2.89
N LEU A 60 -12.95 -3.40 -2.02
CA LEU A 60 -14.20 -4.17 -1.90
C LEU A 60 -15.14 -3.91 -3.08
N LEU A 61 -15.21 -2.66 -3.56
CA LEU A 61 -16.16 -2.24 -4.59
C LEU A 61 -15.82 -2.78 -5.99
N TYR A 62 -14.55 -2.84 -6.37
CA TYR A 62 -14.16 -3.20 -7.75
C TYR A 62 -14.36 -4.68 -8.09
N GLY A 63 -14.61 -5.58 -7.13
CA GLY A 63 -15.02 -6.95 -7.41
C GLY A 63 -16.40 -7.02 -8.07
N PRO A 64 -17.45 -6.59 -7.36
CA PRO A 64 -18.81 -6.53 -7.90
C PRO A 64 -18.92 -5.69 -9.17
N ILE A 65 -18.27 -4.51 -9.21
CA ILE A 65 -18.25 -3.62 -10.39
C ILE A 65 -17.72 -4.37 -11.62
N ALA A 66 -16.57 -5.02 -11.50
CA ALA A 66 -15.94 -5.72 -12.60
C ALA A 66 -16.73 -6.96 -13.04
N ASN A 67 -17.41 -7.64 -12.12
CA ASN A 67 -18.24 -8.79 -12.44
C ASN A 67 -19.54 -8.39 -13.16
N ARG A 68 -20.09 -7.21 -12.83
CA ARG A 68 -21.32 -6.72 -13.46
C ARG A 68 -21.10 -6.03 -14.78
N TYR A 69 -20.10 -5.14 -14.85
CA TYR A 69 -19.93 -4.25 -16.01
C TYR A 69 -18.81 -4.70 -16.95
N GLY A 70 -17.83 -5.44 -16.45
CA GLY A 70 -16.65 -5.87 -17.17
C GLY A 70 -15.36 -5.32 -16.55
N ARG A 71 -14.22 -5.92 -16.92
CA ARG A 71 -12.90 -5.57 -16.38
C ARG A 71 -12.46 -4.21 -16.91
N LYS A 72 -12.66 -3.99 -18.21
CA LYS A 72 -12.29 -2.75 -18.89
C LYS A 72 -13.14 -1.55 -18.44
N PRO A 73 -14.48 -1.61 -18.36
CA PRO A 73 -15.29 -0.56 -17.76
C PRO A 73 -14.90 -0.23 -16.32
N ALA A 74 -14.62 -1.24 -15.48
CA ALA A 74 -14.16 -1.02 -14.11
C ALA A 74 -12.84 -0.24 -14.06
N LEU A 75 -11.88 -0.56 -14.94
CA LEU A 75 -10.62 0.19 -15.08
C LEU A 75 -10.87 1.63 -15.52
N TYR A 76 -11.73 1.85 -16.53
CA TYR A 76 -12.08 3.20 -16.94
C TYR A 76 -12.67 4.02 -15.80
N MET A 77 -13.61 3.46 -15.04
CA MET A 77 -14.22 4.14 -13.88
C MET A 77 -13.16 4.52 -12.84
N GLY A 78 -12.29 3.58 -12.43
CA GLY A 78 -11.29 3.83 -11.39
C GLY A 78 -10.23 4.83 -11.83
N VAL A 79 -9.70 4.69 -13.03
CA VAL A 79 -8.65 5.58 -13.55
C VAL A 79 -9.20 6.98 -13.82
N SER A 80 -10.41 7.10 -14.38
CA SER A 80 -11.05 8.41 -14.58
C SER A 80 -11.36 9.09 -13.25
N MET A 81 -11.84 8.36 -12.24
CA MET A 81 -12.05 8.89 -10.89
C MET A 81 -10.74 9.42 -10.29
N GLN A 82 -9.64 8.72 -10.45
CA GLN A 82 -8.32 9.16 -9.98
C GLN A 82 -7.86 10.44 -10.70
N ILE A 83 -8.04 10.54 -12.04
CA ILE A 83 -7.68 11.75 -12.81
C ILE A 83 -8.49 12.94 -12.32
N VAL A 84 -9.82 12.80 -12.22
CA VAL A 84 -10.70 13.86 -11.71
C VAL A 84 -10.29 14.26 -10.30
N SER A 85 -9.96 13.32 -9.44
CA SER A 85 -9.52 13.59 -8.07
C SER A 85 -8.19 14.34 -8.00
N ASN A 86 -7.23 14.06 -8.90
CA ASN A 86 -6.01 14.88 -9.00
C ASN A 86 -6.33 16.33 -9.41
N ILE A 87 -7.25 16.53 -10.36
CA ILE A 87 -7.71 17.87 -10.75
C ILE A 87 -8.38 18.58 -9.55
N LEU A 88 -9.21 17.86 -8.78
CA LEU A 88 -9.81 18.40 -7.57
C LEU A 88 -8.75 18.76 -6.50
N CYS A 89 -7.66 18.00 -6.35
CA CYS A 89 -6.54 18.35 -5.47
C CYS A 89 -5.87 19.65 -5.92
N ILE A 90 -5.69 19.86 -7.23
CA ILE A 90 -5.13 21.09 -7.79
C ILE A 90 -6.10 22.26 -7.53
N THR A 91 -7.39 22.05 -7.80
CA THR A 91 -8.44 23.06 -7.52
C THR A 91 -8.49 23.44 -6.04
N ALA A 92 -8.32 22.45 -5.14
CA ALA A 92 -8.24 22.67 -3.70
C ALA A 92 -7.08 23.62 -3.33
N GLY A 93 -5.93 23.49 -4.01
CA GLY A 93 -4.80 24.40 -3.86
C GLY A 93 -5.12 25.81 -4.31
N LEU A 94 -5.78 25.97 -5.45
CA LEU A 94 -6.16 27.26 -6.00
C LEU A 94 -7.23 27.98 -5.15
N THR A 95 -8.14 27.22 -4.54
CA THR A 95 -9.23 27.73 -3.69
C THR A 95 -8.87 27.76 -2.20
N HIS A 96 -7.66 27.35 -1.82
CA HIS A 96 -7.22 27.21 -0.43
C HIS A 96 -8.17 26.38 0.44
N SER A 97 -8.88 25.40 -0.14
CA SER A 97 -9.84 24.54 0.56
C SER A 97 -9.20 23.22 0.98
N TYR A 98 -8.76 23.12 2.24
CA TYR A 98 -8.20 21.88 2.79
C TYR A 98 -9.22 20.74 2.81
N PHE A 99 -10.51 21.04 3.10
CA PHE A 99 -11.57 20.03 3.08
C PHE A 99 -11.70 19.38 1.68
N LEU A 100 -11.68 20.21 0.62
CA LEU A 100 -11.70 19.70 -0.76
C LEU A 100 -10.50 18.83 -1.07
N LEU A 101 -9.31 19.19 -0.56
CA LEU A 101 -8.09 18.41 -0.74
C LEU A 101 -8.20 17.01 -0.12
N VAL A 102 -8.69 16.92 1.13
CA VAL A 102 -8.91 15.63 1.82
C VAL A 102 -9.98 14.79 1.13
N ALA A 103 -11.11 15.40 0.75
CA ALA A 103 -12.18 14.72 0.03
C ALA A 103 -11.70 14.18 -1.32
N ALA A 104 -10.92 14.99 -2.05
CA ALA A 104 -10.32 14.56 -3.32
C ALA A 104 -9.33 13.40 -3.14
N ARG A 105 -8.55 13.39 -2.06
CA ARG A 105 -7.66 12.26 -1.71
C ARG A 105 -8.43 10.97 -1.43
N PHE A 106 -9.55 11.05 -0.73
CA PHE A 106 -10.44 9.91 -0.50
C PHE A 106 -11.00 9.37 -1.82
N LEU A 107 -11.53 10.23 -2.70
CA LEU A 107 -12.02 9.83 -4.02
C LEU A 107 -10.92 9.23 -4.91
N MET A 108 -9.72 9.82 -4.89
CA MET A 108 -8.55 9.31 -5.59
C MET A 108 -8.24 7.87 -5.20
N ALA A 109 -8.32 7.57 -3.91
CA ALA A 109 -8.05 6.26 -3.36
C ALA A 109 -9.12 5.24 -3.73
N LEU A 110 -10.41 5.64 -3.69
CA LEU A 110 -11.50 4.81 -4.21
C LEU A 110 -11.19 4.38 -5.65
N GLY A 111 -10.83 5.33 -6.53
CA GLY A 111 -10.46 5.03 -7.91
C GLY A 111 -9.22 4.13 -8.03
N SER A 112 -8.22 4.35 -7.18
CA SER A 112 -6.95 3.61 -7.22
C SER A 112 -7.08 2.13 -6.83
N GLY A 113 -8.14 1.76 -6.12
CA GLY A 113 -8.43 0.37 -5.73
C GLY A 113 -8.59 -0.61 -6.89
N VAL A 114 -8.84 -0.11 -8.11
CA VAL A 114 -9.03 -0.95 -9.30
C VAL A 114 -7.73 -1.60 -9.79
N GLY A 115 -6.59 -0.93 -9.68
CA GLY A 115 -5.35 -1.29 -10.36
C GLY A 115 -4.83 -2.68 -10.00
N LEU A 116 -4.53 -2.89 -8.73
CA LEU A 116 -4.00 -4.17 -8.22
C LEU A 116 -4.97 -5.32 -8.51
N LYS A 117 -6.25 -5.14 -8.18
CA LYS A 117 -7.28 -6.17 -8.33
C LYS A 117 -7.45 -6.60 -9.79
N MET A 118 -7.55 -5.64 -10.70
CA MET A 118 -7.71 -5.96 -12.14
C MET A 118 -6.44 -6.56 -12.73
N THR A 119 -5.26 -6.22 -12.25
CA THR A 119 -4.02 -6.88 -12.68
C THR A 119 -4.06 -8.38 -12.40
N PHE A 120 -4.41 -8.78 -11.17
CA PHE A 120 -4.55 -10.20 -10.83
C PHE A 120 -5.65 -10.89 -11.61
N THR A 121 -6.80 -10.24 -11.78
CA THR A 121 -7.94 -10.79 -12.52
C THR A 121 -7.57 -11.05 -13.97
N LEU A 122 -7.03 -10.05 -14.67
CA LEU A 122 -6.63 -10.16 -16.08
C LEU A 122 -5.56 -11.22 -16.30
N LEU A 123 -4.58 -11.33 -15.40
CA LEU A 123 -3.56 -12.38 -15.48
C LEU A 123 -4.17 -13.78 -15.41
N ASN A 124 -5.03 -14.02 -14.42
CA ASN A 124 -5.65 -15.33 -14.21
C ASN A 124 -6.65 -15.72 -15.32
N GLU A 125 -7.27 -14.73 -15.98
CA GLU A 125 -8.20 -14.95 -17.08
C GLU A 125 -7.49 -15.16 -18.44
N SER A 126 -6.28 -14.60 -18.60
CA SER A 126 -5.58 -14.56 -19.89
C SER A 126 -4.48 -15.60 -20.04
N TYR A 127 -3.95 -16.15 -18.96
CA TYR A 127 -2.77 -17.01 -18.97
C TYR A 127 -2.97 -18.33 -18.21
N GLU A 128 -2.14 -19.34 -18.55
CA GLU A 128 -2.06 -20.59 -17.79
C GLU A 128 -1.40 -20.38 -16.41
N PRO A 129 -1.70 -21.21 -15.39
CA PRO A 129 -1.19 -21.03 -14.03
C PRO A 129 0.33 -20.88 -13.92
N LYS A 130 1.10 -21.60 -14.74
CA LYS A 130 2.57 -21.48 -14.80
C LYS A 130 3.02 -20.11 -15.28
N GLU A 131 2.39 -19.58 -16.34
CA GLU A 131 2.68 -18.26 -16.90
C GLU A 131 2.25 -17.14 -15.96
N VAL A 132 1.10 -17.30 -15.29
CA VAL A 132 0.63 -16.36 -14.26
C VAL A 132 1.67 -16.23 -13.17
N SER A 133 2.16 -17.34 -12.62
CA SER A 133 3.17 -17.33 -11.56
C SER A 133 4.46 -16.61 -11.98
N HIS A 134 4.94 -16.88 -13.18
CA HIS A 134 6.16 -16.25 -13.71
C HIS A 134 5.97 -14.73 -13.93
N LYS A 135 4.88 -14.32 -14.60
CA LYS A 135 4.57 -12.89 -14.83
C LYS A 135 4.33 -12.15 -13.52
N LEU A 136 3.63 -12.78 -12.56
CA LEU A 136 3.34 -12.19 -11.27
C LEU A 136 4.62 -11.90 -10.49
N SER A 137 5.65 -12.75 -10.57
CA SER A 137 6.94 -12.50 -9.89
C SER A 137 7.58 -11.19 -10.33
N TYR A 138 7.59 -10.89 -11.63
CA TYR A 138 8.10 -9.60 -12.12
C TYR A 138 7.22 -8.41 -11.72
N LEU A 139 5.91 -8.60 -11.75
CA LEU A 139 4.97 -7.54 -11.36
C LEU A 139 5.05 -7.22 -9.86
N MET A 140 5.26 -8.23 -9.03
CA MET A 140 5.47 -8.03 -7.58
C MET A 140 6.79 -7.31 -7.29
N LEU A 141 7.84 -7.56 -8.09
CA LEU A 141 9.09 -6.80 -8.01
C LEU A 141 8.85 -5.30 -8.37
N ALA A 142 8.13 -5.05 -9.45
CA ALA A 142 7.74 -3.69 -9.83
C ALA A 142 6.91 -3.02 -8.72
N PHE A 143 5.93 -3.72 -8.15
CA PHE A 143 5.12 -3.23 -7.03
C PHE A 143 5.97 -2.88 -5.80
N ALA A 144 6.99 -3.69 -5.49
CA ALA A 144 7.88 -3.47 -4.36
C ALA A 144 8.76 -2.21 -4.51
N ILE A 145 9.21 -1.92 -5.73
CA ILE A 145 10.13 -0.79 -6.02
C ILE A 145 9.36 0.51 -6.24
N THR A 146 8.14 0.44 -6.77
CA THR A 146 7.34 1.60 -7.17
C THR A 146 7.14 2.65 -6.06
N PRO A 147 6.86 2.32 -4.78
CA PRO A 147 6.70 3.34 -3.76
C PRO A 147 7.95 4.19 -3.58
N GLY A 148 9.15 3.58 -3.57
CA GLY A 148 10.41 4.30 -3.48
C GLY A 148 10.64 5.25 -4.67
N LEU A 149 10.41 4.76 -5.90
CA LEU A 149 10.50 5.57 -7.11
C LEU A 149 9.48 6.71 -7.11
N ALA A 150 8.26 6.47 -6.65
CA ALA A 150 7.21 7.48 -6.57
C ALA A 150 7.57 8.59 -5.57
N VAL A 151 8.10 8.24 -4.40
CA VAL A 151 8.55 9.23 -3.40
C VAL A 151 9.77 10.01 -3.92
N ALA A 152 10.74 9.34 -4.57
CA ALA A 152 11.89 10.01 -5.20
C ALA A 152 11.44 11.03 -6.25
N LEU A 153 10.55 10.60 -7.17
CA LEU A 153 9.96 11.49 -8.19
C LEU A 153 9.19 12.64 -7.54
N GLY A 154 8.40 12.35 -6.51
CA GLY A 154 7.65 13.35 -5.75
C GLY A 154 8.54 14.40 -5.09
N GLY A 155 9.69 14.00 -4.54
CA GLY A 155 10.68 14.92 -3.97
C GLY A 155 11.26 15.87 -5.00
N ILE A 156 11.63 15.35 -6.17
CA ILE A 156 12.13 16.15 -7.31
C ILE A 156 11.03 17.11 -7.81
N VAL A 157 9.84 16.59 -8.06
CA VAL A 157 8.69 17.39 -8.55
C VAL A 157 8.32 18.49 -7.56
N ASN A 158 8.25 18.17 -6.26
CA ASN A 158 7.94 19.16 -5.22
C ASN A 158 8.98 20.29 -5.16
N THR A 159 10.25 19.97 -5.37
CA THR A 159 11.33 20.97 -5.34
C THR A 159 11.26 21.93 -6.52
N HIS A 160 10.91 21.46 -7.71
CA HIS A 160 10.92 22.25 -8.94
C HIS A 160 9.57 22.86 -9.34
N LEU A 161 8.46 22.14 -9.06
CA LEU A 161 7.09 22.52 -9.49
C LEU A 161 6.16 22.80 -8.29
N GLY A 162 6.69 22.72 -7.06
CA GLY A 162 5.90 22.83 -5.86
C GLY A 162 4.99 21.62 -5.61
N TRP A 163 4.27 21.64 -4.50
CA TRP A 163 3.45 20.51 -4.06
C TRP A 163 2.30 20.15 -5.02
N MET A 164 1.72 21.13 -5.71
CA MET A 164 0.69 20.88 -6.75
C MET A 164 1.26 20.08 -7.93
N GLY A 165 2.56 20.20 -8.20
CA GLY A 165 3.26 19.40 -9.22
C GLY A 165 3.09 17.90 -9.05
N CYS A 166 2.99 17.41 -7.81
CA CYS A 166 2.74 16.00 -7.53
C CYS A 166 1.37 15.55 -8.05
N PHE A 167 0.35 16.39 -7.96
CA PHE A 167 -0.99 16.07 -8.47
C PHE A 167 -1.09 16.20 -10.00
N TYR A 168 -0.37 17.14 -10.62
CA TYR A 168 -0.22 17.17 -12.09
C TYR A 168 0.45 15.88 -12.58
N THR A 169 1.52 15.43 -11.92
CA THR A 169 2.21 14.17 -12.25
C THR A 169 1.28 12.97 -12.06
N GLY A 170 0.48 12.94 -11.00
CA GLY A 170 -0.53 11.90 -10.76
C GLY A 170 -1.62 11.87 -11.83
N ALA A 171 -2.11 13.03 -12.27
CA ALA A 171 -3.08 13.12 -13.36
C ALA A 171 -2.48 12.63 -14.69
N PHE A 172 -1.25 13.03 -15.00
CA PHE A 172 -0.53 12.57 -16.18
C PHE A 172 -0.33 11.06 -16.18
N TYR A 173 0.05 10.47 -15.02
CA TYR A 173 0.15 9.03 -14.85
C TYR A 173 -1.19 8.33 -15.16
N GLY A 174 -2.30 8.86 -14.61
CA GLY A 174 -3.64 8.35 -14.88
C GLY A 174 -4.01 8.42 -16.37
N LEU A 175 -3.71 9.53 -17.04
CA LEU A 175 -3.94 9.69 -18.49
C LEU A 175 -3.13 8.67 -19.30
N CYS A 176 -1.85 8.49 -18.99
CA CYS A 176 -1.03 7.46 -19.62
C CYS A 176 -1.64 6.07 -19.43
N LEU A 177 -2.02 5.73 -18.18
CA LEU A 177 -2.65 4.44 -17.91
C LEU A 177 -3.95 4.26 -18.67
N LEU A 178 -4.78 5.29 -18.82
CA LEU A 178 -6.04 5.25 -19.56
C LEU A 178 -5.80 4.90 -21.04
N LEU A 179 -4.74 5.47 -21.66
CA LEU A 179 -4.35 5.15 -23.04
C LEU A 179 -3.96 3.67 -23.19
N PHE A 180 -3.24 3.12 -22.21
CA PHE A 180 -2.88 1.70 -22.20
C PHE A 180 -4.09 0.78 -21.95
N VAL A 181 -4.98 1.16 -21.05
CA VAL A 181 -6.24 0.44 -20.77
C VAL A 181 -7.12 0.36 -22.03
N ARG A 182 -7.11 1.38 -22.88
CA ARG A 182 -7.85 1.36 -24.15
C ARG A 182 -7.49 0.16 -25.03
N ARG A 183 -6.24 -0.29 -24.96
CA ARG A 183 -5.72 -1.43 -25.77
C ARG A 183 -5.99 -2.79 -25.14
N LEU A 184 -6.46 -2.83 -23.87
CA LEU A 184 -6.80 -4.08 -23.21
C LEU A 184 -8.08 -4.67 -23.82
N PRO A 185 -8.15 -6.00 -23.99
CA PRO A 185 -9.38 -6.69 -24.34
C PRO A 185 -10.32 -6.75 -23.13
N GLU A 186 -11.61 -6.89 -23.36
CA GLU A 186 -12.54 -7.28 -22.32
C GLU A 186 -12.48 -8.81 -22.14
N THR A 187 -12.23 -9.25 -20.90
CA THR A 187 -12.05 -10.68 -20.62
C THR A 187 -13.27 -11.30 -19.93
N LEU A 188 -14.26 -10.49 -19.52
CA LEU A 188 -15.47 -10.99 -18.89
C LEU A 188 -16.37 -11.71 -19.93
N ALA A 189 -16.48 -13.04 -19.78
CA ALA A 189 -17.34 -13.84 -20.68
C ALA A 189 -18.83 -13.62 -20.39
N ASN A 190 -19.23 -13.68 -19.11
CA ASN A 190 -20.62 -13.55 -18.69
C ASN A 190 -20.76 -12.52 -17.57
N LYS A 191 -21.68 -11.57 -17.73
CA LYS A 191 -21.99 -10.56 -16.73
C LYS A 191 -22.81 -11.15 -15.60
N ASP A 192 -22.40 -10.93 -14.37
CA ASP A 192 -23.17 -11.30 -13.19
C ASP A 192 -24.15 -10.18 -12.83
N MET A 193 -25.43 -10.36 -13.20
CA MET A 193 -26.49 -9.40 -12.89
C MET A 193 -26.81 -9.32 -11.40
N HIS A 194 -26.35 -10.28 -10.61
CA HIS A 194 -26.58 -10.37 -9.17
C HIS A 194 -25.38 -9.95 -8.32
N ALA A 195 -24.29 -9.46 -8.95
CA ALA A 195 -23.05 -9.07 -8.28
C ALA A 195 -23.24 -8.03 -7.15
N PHE A 196 -24.34 -7.28 -7.15
CA PHE A 196 -24.69 -6.28 -6.12
C PHE A 196 -25.75 -6.75 -5.12
N LYS A 197 -26.08 -8.05 -5.06
CA LYS A 197 -26.97 -8.56 -4.01
C LYS A 197 -26.29 -8.47 -2.64
N LEU A 198 -26.51 -7.32 -1.97
CA LEU A 198 -25.84 -6.93 -0.73
C LEU A 198 -25.98 -8.00 0.38
N LYS A 199 -27.16 -8.63 0.50
CA LYS A 199 -27.41 -9.67 1.51
C LYS A 199 -26.44 -10.85 1.38
N HIS A 200 -26.28 -11.39 0.17
CA HIS A 200 -25.40 -12.54 -0.08
C HIS A 200 -23.91 -12.17 0.12
N LEU A 201 -23.50 -10.98 -0.31
CA LEU A 201 -22.14 -10.47 -0.10
C LEU A 201 -21.84 -10.28 1.39
N LEU A 202 -22.77 -9.67 2.14
CA LEU A 202 -22.60 -9.46 3.58
C LEU A 202 -22.54 -10.78 4.35
N GLU A 203 -23.40 -11.74 4.05
CA GLU A 203 -23.39 -13.07 4.69
C GLU A 203 -22.05 -13.79 4.44
N SER A 204 -21.55 -13.77 3.20
CA SER A 204 -20.26 -14.37 2.85
C SER A 204 -19.07 -13.68 3.56
N TYR A 205 -19.07 -12.36 3.63
CA TYR A 205 -18.03 -11.63 4.35
C TYR A 205 -18.11 -11.85 5.87
N MET A 206 -19.30 -11.80 6.46
CA MET A 206 -19.50 -12.02 7.90
C MET A 206 -19.01 -13.40 8.35
N MET A 207 -19.18 -14.42 7.53
CA MET A 207 -18.65 -15.76 7.81
C MET A 207 -17.11 -15.75 7.84
N GLN A 208 -16.46 -15.02 6.93
CA GLN A 208 -14.99 -14.90 6.91
C GLN A 208 -14.44 -14.10 8.09
N PHE A 209 -15.15 -13.06 8.56
CA PHE A 209 -14.77 -12.31 9.76
C PHE A 209 -14.76 -13.14 11.05
N LYS A 210 -15.50 -14.25 11.10
CA LYS A 210 -15.47 -15.21 12.23
C LYS A 210 -14.23 -16.13 12.19
N ASN A 211 -13.51 -16.19 11.09
CA ASN A 211 -12.33 -17.03 10.97
C ASN A 211 -11.12 -16.32 11.64
N LEU A 212 -10.78 -16.76 12.86
CA LEU A 212 -9.71 -16.14 13.66
C LEU A 212 -8.34 -16.27 12.99
N GLN A 213 -8.06 -17.36 12.28
CA GLN A 213 -6.81 -17.56 11.53
C GLN A 213 -6.66 -16.50 10.44
N LEU A 214 -7.73 -16.26 9.69
CA LEU A 214 -7.80 -15.22 8.66
C LEU A 214 -7.61 -13.83 9.26
N MET A 215 -8.26 -13.54 10.40
CA MET A 215 -8.16 -12.26 11.10
C MET A 215 -6.75 -11.99 11.62
N MET A 216 -6.11 -12.97 12.27
CA MET A 216 -4.74 -12.82 12.78
C MET A 216 -3.73 -12.65 11.64
N GLY A 217 -3.89 -13.40 10.55
CA GLY A 217 -3.07 -13.21 9.35
C GLY A 217 -3.26 -11.82 8.72
N GLY A 218 -4.50 -11.34 8.66
CA GLY A 218 -4.83 -9.99 8.21
C GLY A 218 -4.19 -8.89 9.08
N ILE A 219 -4.15 -9.08 10.41
CA ILE A 219 -3.46 -8.16 11.34
C ILE A 219 -1.94 -8.21 11.14
N LEU A 220 -1.35 -9.38 10.94
CA LEU A 220 0.09 -9.51 10.65
C LEU A 220 0.48 -8.77 9.36
N MET A 221 -0.29 -8.97 8.30
CA MET A 221 -0.11 -8.22 7.06
C MET A 221 -0.34 -6.72 7.25
N GLY A 222 -1.38 -6.37 8.01
CA GLY A 222 -1.72 -4.98 8.35
C GLY A 222 -0.63 -4.29 9.16
N GLY A 223 0.02 -5.01 10.07
CA GLY A 223 1.20 -4.54 10.79
C GLY A 223 2.35 -4.22 9.85
N ALA A 224 2.66 -5.15 8.93
CA ALA A 224 3.68 -4.92 7.92
C ALA A 224 3.35 -3.71 7.01
N THR A 225 2.11 -3.59 6.58
CA THR A 225 1.64 -2.44 5.80
C THR A 225 1.66 -1.15 6.61
N ALA A 226 1.33 -1.20 7.90
CA ALA A 226 1.35 -0.04 8.78
C ALA A 226 2.76 0.56 8.93
N PHE A 227 3.83 -0.25 9.02
CA PHE A 227 5.20 0.26 8.99
C PHE A 227 5.47 1.17 7.80
N VAL A 228 5.03 0.73 6.60
CA VAL A 228 5.23 1.48 5.35
C VAL A 228 4.47 2.80 5.36
N TYR A 229 3.18 2.76 5.75
CA TYR A 229 2.33 3.96 5.72
C TYR A 229 2.60 4.92 6.88
N VAL A 230 2.98 4.42 8.05
CA VAL A 230 3.47 5.24 9.18
C VAL A 230 4.74 5.99 8.77
N PHE A 231 5.70 5.28 8.15
CA PHE A 231 6.89 5.92 7.61
C PHE A 231 6.53 7.00 6.58
N ALA A 232 5.69 6.67 5.60
CA ALA A 232 5.27 7.62 4.57
C ALA A 232 4.54 8.85 5.11
N ALA A 233 3.80 8.72 6.23
CA ALA A 233 3.03 9.81 6.84
C ALA A 233 3.85 10.68 7.79
N VAL A 234 4.82 10.12 8.52
CA VAL A 234 5.58 10.80 9.58
C VAL A 234 6.98 11.22 9.15
N ALA A 235 7.68 10.36 8.38
CA ALA A 235 9.07 10.58 8.03
C ALA A 235 9.35 11.87 7.23
N PRO A 236 8.46 12.36 6.33
CA PRO A 236 8.69 13.64 5.65
C PRO A 236 8.86 14.81 6.63
N PHE A 237 8.01 14.88 7.66
CA PHE A 237 8.09 15.93 8.67
C PHE A 237 9.35 15.79 9.55
N VAL A 238 9.65 14.57 9.97
CA VAL A 238 10.86 14.30 10.76
C VAL A 238 12.13 14.63 9.96
N ALA A 239 12.21 14.15 8.72
CA ALA A 239 13.40 14.33 7.90
C ALA A 239 13.60 15.79 7.44
N ILE A 240 12.51 16.46 7.00
CA ILE A 240 12.61 17.80 6.40
C ILE A 240 12.55 18.86 7.49
N ASN A 241 11.56 18.84 8.41
CA ASN A 241 11.38 19.91 9.38
C ASN A 241 12.31 19.77 10.60
N ILE A 242 12.58 18.53 11.07
CA ILE A 242 13.38 18.32 12.30
C ILE A 242 14.85 18.08 11.98
N LEU A 243 15.15 17.26 10.95
CA LEU A 243 16.53 16.89 10.57
C LEU A 243 17.06 17.69 9.38
N HIS A 244 16.30 18.67 8.88
CA HIS A 244 16.68 19.63 7.85
C HIS A 244 17.18 19.03 6.53
N MET A 245 16.64 17.85 6.14
CA MET A 245 16.89 17.30 4.79
C MET A 245 16.13 18.12 3.73
N SER A 246 16.73 18.27 2.54
CA SER A 246 15.98 18.79 1.40
C SER A 246 14.93 17.77 0.93
N GLY A 247 13.82 18.25 0.33
CA GLY A 247 12.77 17.37 -0.22
C GLY A 247 13.30 16.37 -1.26
N THR A 248 14.27 16.80 -2.10
CA THR A 248 14.95 15.92 -3.06
C THR A 248 15.79 14.85 -2.36
N ALA A 249 16.58 15.22 -1.34
CA ALA A 249 17.39 14.25 -0.59
C ALA A 249 16.51 13.24 0.14
N TYR A 250 15.40 13.68 0.75
CA TYR A 250 14.41 12.80 1.34
C TYR A 250 13.82 11.84 0.30
N GLY A 251 13.42 12.36 -0.87
CA GLY A 251 12.87 11.55 -1.96
C GLY A 251 13.84 10.47 -2.42
N LEU A 252 15.10 10.84 -2.70
CA LEU A 252 16.15 9.90 -3.13
C LEU A 252 16.50 8.86 -2.05
N ALA A 253 16.54 9.24 -0.77
CA ALA A 253 16.77 8.32 0.33
C ALA A 253 15.66 7.24 0.45
N ASN A 254 14.45 7.51 -0.02
CA ASN A 254 13.36 6.53 -0.09
C ASN A 254 13.57 5.41 -1.13
N LEU A 255 14.62 5.46 -1.95
CA LEU A 255 15.05 4.33 -2.79
C LEU A 255 15.74 3.22 -1.99
N LEU A 256 16.19 3.49 -0.77
CA LEU A 256 16.90 2.52 0.08
C LEU A 256 16.00 1.44 0.68
N PRO A 257 14.83 1.74 1.32
CA PRO A 257 13.99 0.72 1.94
C PRO A 257 13.53 -0.39 0.98
N PRO A 258 13.14 -0.14 -0.29
CA PRO A 258 12.79 -1.18 -1.25
C PRO A 258 13.87 -2.24 -1.48
N ILE A 259 15.15 -1.89 -1.30
CA ILE A 259 16.27 -2.86 -1.38
C ILE A 259 16.05 -3.97 -0.35
N GLY A 260 15.69 -3.59 0.87
CA GLY A 260 15.36 -4.54 1.94
C GLY A 260 14.18 -5.44 1.56
N LEU A 261 13.14 -4.88 0.94
CA LEU A 261 11.96 -5.65 0.51
C LEU A 261 12.32 -6.71 -0.55
N VAL A 262 13.14 -6.34 -1.53
CA VAL A 262 13.62 -7.26 -2.57
C VAL A 262 14.47 -8.38 -1.96
N LEU A 263 15.46 -8.03 -1.13
CA LEU A 263 16.33 -8.99 -0.47
C LEU A 263 15.55 -9.92 0.47
N GLY A 264 14.60 -9.38 1.23
CA GLY A 264 13.73 -10.15 2.11
C GLY A 264 12.81 -11.10 1.35
N SER A 265 12.27 -10.67 0.20
CA SER A 265 11.45 -11.53 -0.66
C SER A 265 12.26 -12.71 -1.22
N LEU A 266 13.48 -12.47 -1.69
CA LEU A 266 14.40 -13.53 -2.14
C LEU A 266 14.76 -14.48 -1.00
N ALA A 267 15.07 -13.94 0.18
CA ALA A 267 15.35 -14.73 1.38
C ALA A 267 14.15 -15.58 1.80
N SER A 268 12.93 -15.04 1.72
CA SER A 268 11.69 -15.77 2.01
C SER A 268 11.54 -17.03 1.14
N VAL A 269 11.77 -16.89 -0.18
CA VAL A 269 11.70 -18.03 -1.12
C VAL A 269 12.74 -19.10 -0.77
N GLN A 270 13.96 -18.71 -0.40
CA GLN A 270 15.01 -19.66 -0.03
C GLN A 270 14.74 -20.33 1.33
N LEU A 271 14.25 -19.57 2.30
CA LEU A 271 13.91 -20.09 3.63
C LEU A 271 12.80 -21.13 3.55
N LEU A 272 11.77 -20.91 2.74
CA LEU A 272 10.66 -21.86 2.57
C LEU A 272 11.05 -23.21 1.99
N LYS A 273 12.23 -23.32 1.33
CA LYS A 273 12.77 -24.63 0.89
C LYS A 273 13.24 -25.50 2.06
N ARG A 274 13.55 -24.92 3.22
CA ARG A 274 14.17 -25.62 4.37
C ARG A 274 13.43 -25.40 5.69
N LYS A 275 12.59 -24.37 5.80
CA LYS A 275 11.92 -23.93 7.03
C LYS A 275 10.44 -23.65 6.76
N SER A 276 9.63 -23.66 7.82
CA SER A 276 8.21 -23.35 7.75
C SER A 276 7.92 -21.86 7.55
N SER A 277 6.69 -21.55 7.13
CA SER A 277 6.17 -20.17 7.09
C SER A 277 6.22 -19.51 8.47
N ASP A 278 5.94 -20.24 9.55
CA ASP A 278 6.01 -19.76 10.92
C ASP A 278 7.40 -19.27 11.31
N PHE A 279 8.44 -20.03 10.91
CA PHE A 279 9.83 -19.61 11.13
C PHE A 279 10.13 -18.29 10.40
N SER A 280 9.68 -18.15 9.16
CA SER A 280 9.90 -16.95 8.35
C SER A 280 9.18 -15.74 8.96
N ILE A 281 7.93 -15.90 9.42
CA ILE A 281 7.17 -14.83 10.09
C ILE A 281 7.90 -14.39 11.37
N ARG A 282 8.30 -15.36 12.22
CA ARG A 282 9.01 -15.08 13.46
C ARG A 282 10.32 -14.35 13.21
N LEU A 283 11.11 -14.81 12.24
CA LEU A 283 12.37 -14.16 11.84
C LEU A 283 12.12 -12.72 11.38
N GLY A 284 11.09 -12.50 10.55
CA GLY A 284 10.74 -11.18 10.04
C GLY A 284 10.35 -10.20 11.16
N ILE A 285 9.53 -10.63 12.13
CA ILE A 285 9.15 -9.81 13.29
C ILE A 285 10.40 -9.50 14.13
N THR A 286 11.27 -10.48 14.37
CA THR A 286 12.51 -10.30 15.15
C THR A 286 13.46 -9.31 14.48
N VAL A 287 13.68 -9.43 13.17
CA VAL A 287 14.52 -8.48 12.41
C VAL A 287 13.93 -7.07 12.47
N SER A 288 12.62 -6.93 12.31
CA SER A 288 11.95 -5.62 12.42
C SER A 288 12.08 -5.02 13.82
N ALA A 289 11.98 -5.85 14.89
CA ALA A 289 12.19 -5.42 16.28
C ALA A 289 13.62 -4.92 16.53
N ILE A 290 14.61 -5.71 16.11
CA ILE A 290 16.03 -5.35 16.26
C ILE A 290 16.31 -4.05 15.51
N SER A 291 15.82 -3.92 14.28
CA SER A 291 16.02 -2.70 13.49
C SER A 291 15.31 -1.48 14.09
N THR A 292 14.16 -1.66 14.72
CA THR A 292 13.48 -0.60 15.47
C THR A 292 14.33 -0.15 16.66
N ILE A 293 14.99 -1.07 17.37
CA ILE A 293 15.90 -0.74 18.45
C ILE A 293 17.13 0.03 17.91
N ILE A 294 17.69 -0.39 16.76
CA ILE A 294 18.77 0.33 16.08
C ILE A 294 18.32 1.76 15.76
N MET A 295 17.08 1.94 15.26
CA MET A 295 16.52 3.26 14.98
C MET A 295 16.43 4.11 16.26
N ILE A 296 15.97 3.55 17.39
CA ILE A 296 15.90 4.26 18.67
C ILE A 296 17.29 4.72 19.12
N VAL A 297 18.28 3.82 19.05
CA VAL A 297 19.66 4.15 19.40
C VAL A 297 20.23 5.24 18.48
N ALA A 298 20.02 5.13 17.16
CA ALA A 298 20.51 6.12 16.19
C ALA A 298 19.89 7.51 16.43
N VAL A 299 18.60 7.57 16.80
CA VAL A 299 17.93 8.81 17.21
C VAL A 299 18.53 9.37 18.51
N TRP A 300 18.79 8.50 19.48
CA TRP A 300 19.34 8.91 20.77
C TRP A 300 20.76 9.47 20.68
N VAL A 301 21.62 8.85 19.85
CA VAL A 301 22.99 9.36 19.58
C VAL A 301 23.02 10.51 18.58
N LYS A 302 21.86 11.03 18.16
CA LYS A 302 21.72 12.13 17.18
C LYS A 302 22.44 11.85 15.85
N ALA A 303 22.37 10.63 15.35
CA ALA A 303 22.92 10.25 14.06
C ALA A 303 22.28 11.07 12.92
N SER A 304 22.94 11.12 11.76
CA SER A 304 22.40 11.81 10.58
C SER A 304 21.02 11.23 10.19
N ALA A 305 20.19 12.03 9.51
CA ALA A 305 18.87 11.62 9.06
C ALA A 305 18.91 10.30 8.25
N LEU A 306 19.93 10.12 7.39
CA LEU A 306 20.11 8.90 6.61
C LEU A 306 20.32 7.68 7.51
N MET A 307 21.18 7.79 8.51
CA MET A 307 21.51 6.72 9.46
C MET A 307 20.36 6.45 10.45
N ALA A 308 19.68 7.50 10.91
CA ALA A 308 18.64 7.36 11.91
C ALA A 308 17.31 6.84 11.33
N LEU A 309 16.95 7.21 10.09
CA LEU A 309 15.66 6.86 9.49
C LEU A 309 15.80 5.78 8.41
N PHE A 310 16.66 5.97 7.42
CA PHE A 310 16.63 5.16 6.20
C PHE A 310 17.41 3.85 6.29
N MET A 311 18.55 3.83 6.96
CA MET A 311 19.33 2.59 7.11
C MET A 311 18.59 1.52 7.92
N PRO A 312 17.95 1.84 9.07
CA PRO A 312 17.12 0.86 9.76
C PRO A 312 15.93 0.41 8.91
N MET A 313 15.36 1.28 8.08
CA MET A 313 14.22 0.91 7.22
C MET A 313 14.57 -0.17 6.19
N ILE A 314 15.82 -0.30 5.74
CA ILE A 314 16.23 -1.41 4.87
C ILE A 314 16.00 -2.75 5.57
N LEU A 315 16.44 -2.86 6.83
CA LEU A 315 16.26 -4.09 7.63
C LEU A 315 14.80 -4.32 8.01
N ILE A 316 14.06 -3.25 8.34
CA ILE A 316 12.62 -3.34 8.58
C ILE A 316 11.93 -3.92 7.34
N TYR A 317 12.14 -3.35 6.15
CA TYR A 317 11.51 -3.83 4.91
C TYR A 317 11.92 -5.26 4.56
N PHE A 318 13.15 -5.66 4.86
CA PHE A 318 13.56 -7.06 4.77
C PHE A 318 12.69 -7.97 5.66
N GLY A 319 12.50 -7.59 6.93
CA GLY A 319 11.64 -8.31 7.87
C GLY A 319 10.18 -8.34 7.43
N LEU A 320 9.65 -7.21 6.95
CA LEU A 320 8.26 -7.10 6.48
C LEU A 320 7.99 -8.01 5.27
N ALA A 321 8.95 -8.18 4.36
CA ALA A 321 8.82 -9.10 3.23
C ALA A 321 8.66 -10.56 3.69
N LEU A 322 9.41 -10.96 4.74
CA LEU A 322 9.28 -12.28 5.34
C LEU A 322 7.91 -12.48 5.99
N VAL A 323 7.37 -11.45 6.65
CA VAL A 323 6.07 -11.53 7.32
C VAL A 323 4.93 -11.55 6.31
N PHE A 324 4.87 -10.58 5.40
CA PHE A 324 3.71 -10.31 4.56
C PHE A 324 3.29 -11.51 3.70
N ALA A 325 4.23 -12.09 2.95
CA ALA A 325 3.95 -13.22 2.08
C ALA A 325 3.55 -14.49 2.86
N ASN A 326 4.28 -14.78 3.94
CA ASN A 326 4.04 -15.99 4.73
C ASN A 326 2.77 -15.89 5.59
N ALA A 327 2.46 -14.71 6.15
CA ALA A 327 1.22 -14.48 6.88
C ALA A 327 -0.01 -14.63 5.98
N SER A 328 0.06 -14.13 4.74
CA SER A 328 -1.00 -14.32 3.75
C SER A 328 -1.24 -15.81 3.45
N THR A 329 -0.18 -16.58 3.25
CA THR A 329 -0.26 -18.03 2.96
C THR A 329 -0.92 -18.78 4.12
N VAL A 330 -0.44 -18.57 5.34
CA VAL A 330 -0.98 -19.22 6.54
C VAL A 330 -2.43 -18.82 6.79
N ALA A 331 -2.75 -17.53 6.64
CA ALA A 331 -4.12 -17.02 6.83
C ALA A 331 -5.13 -17.69 5.90
N MET A 332 -4.74 -17.97 4.66
CA MET A 332 -5.61 -18.50 3.61
C MET A 332 -5.64 -20.03 3.55
N GLU A 333 -4.84 -20.72 4.34
CA GLU A 333 -4.66 -22.19 4.26
C GLU A 333 -5.98 -22.95 4.42
N LYS A 334 -6.73 -22.67 5.48
CA LYS A 334 -7.99 -23.33 5.82
C LYS A 334 -9.25 -22.63 5.28
N VAL A 335 -9.10 -21.60 4.45
CA VAL A 335 -10.22 -20.86 3.89
C VAL A 335 -10.75 -21.58 2.67
N LEU A 336 -12.02 -22.00 2.71
CA LEU A 336 -12.71 -22.69 1.60
C LEU A 336 -13.04 -21.71 0.48
N ASP A 337 -13.67 -20.59 0.82
CA ASP A 337 -13.99 -19.52 -0.13
C ASP A 337 -12.83 -18.53 -0.26
N LYS A 338 -11.90 -18.86 -1.17
CA LYS A 338 -10.68 -18.06 -1.38
C LYS A 338 -10.96 -16.63 -1.84
N ALA A 339 -12.04 -16.39 -2.55
CA ALA A 339 -12.37 -15.05 -3.08
C ALA A 339 -12.82 -14.11 -1.96
N HIS A 340 -13.80 -14.50 -1.16
CA HIS A 340 -14.27 -13.69 -0.03
C HIS A 340 -13.24 -13.65 1.10
N GLY A 341 -12.53 -14.75 1.37
CA GLY A 341 -11.44 -14.78 2.34
C GLY A 341 -10.32 -13.80 2.01
N SER A 342 -9.87 -13.76 0.76
CA SER A 342 -8.85 -12.80 0.31
C SER A 342 -9.34 -11.36 0.43
N ALA A 343 -10.60 -11.08 0.13
CA ALA A 343 -11.17 -9.74 0.26
C ALA A 343 -11.18 -9.27 1.73
N VAL A 344 -11.64 -10.13 2.65
CA VAL A 344 -11.64 -9.85 4.09
C VAL A 344 -10.23 -9.67 4.63
N MET A 345 -9.29 -10.53 4.25
CA MET A 345 -7.89 -10.44 4.64
C MET A 345 -7.27 -9.10 4.20
N ASN A 346 -7.50 -8.68 2.95
CA ASN A 346 -7.01 -7.40 2.44
C ASN A 346 -7.69 -6.20 3.11
N PHE A 347 -8.99 -6.31 3.42
CA PHE A 347 -9.69 -5.30 4.19
C PHE A 347 -9.10 -5.15 5.60
N MET A 348 -8.83 -6.27 6.29
CA MET A 348 -8.17 -6.27 7.59
C MET A 348 -6.75 -5.70 7.53
N ASN A 349 -5.98 -6.07 6.51
CA ASN A 349 -4.66 -5.52 6.24
C ASN A 349 -4.70 -3.99 6.14
N MET A 350 -5.51 -3.45 5.25
CA MET A 350 -5.61 -1.99 5.06
C MET A 350 -6.31 -1.29 6.24
N GLY A 351 -7.35 -1.89 6.80
CA GLY A 351 -8.08 -1.35 7.94
C GLY A 351 -7.19 -1.18 9.17
N PHE A 352 -6.40 -2.20 9.50
CA PHE A 352 -5.45 -2.13 10.62
C PHE A 352 -4.39 -1.04 10.39
N ALA A 353 -3.77 -1.00 9.20
CA ALA A 353 -2.80 0.03 8.87
C ALA A 353 -3.41 1.45 8.93
N THR A 354 -4.64 1.61 8.46
CA THR A 354 -5.38 2.87 8.52
C THR A 354 -5.62 3.31 9.97
N LEU A 355 -6.06 2.40 10.83
CA LEU A 355 -6.28 2.69 12.26
C LEU A 355 -5.00 3.16 12.95
N VAL A 356 -3.87 2.52 12.66
CA VAL A 356 -2.57 2.92 13.23
C VAL A 356 -2.18 4.33 12.77
N VAL A 357 -2.28 4.62 11.48
CA VAL A 357 -1.94 5.96 10.95
C VAL A 357 -2.90 7.03 11.49
N LEU A 358 -4.20 6.72 11.63
CA LEU A 358 -5.18 7.61 12.22
C LEU A 358 -4.85 7.92 13.69
N MET A 359 -4.50 6.90 14.48
CA MET A 359 -4.10 7.08 15.88
C MET A 359 -2.84 7.95 16.00
N LEU A 360 -1.86 7.76 15.10
CA LEU A 360 -0.67 8.59 15.11
C LEU A 360 -0.94 10.06 14.80
N GLY A 361 -1.96 10.37 14.02
CA GLY A 361 -2.41 11.73 13.76
C GLY A 361 -2.91 12.49 14.99
N LEU A 362 -3.16 11.79 16.12
CA LEU A 362 -3.52 12.40 17.41
C LEU A 362 -2.29 12.88 18.21
N PHE A 363 -1.09 12.49 17.80
CA PHE A 363 0.14 12.84 18.49
C PHE A 363 0.92 13.93 17.74
N GLN A 364 1.63 14.76 18.49
CA GLN A 364 2.58 15.71 17.89
C GLN A 364 3.74 14.97 17.26
N ILE A 365 4.16 15.41 16.07
CA ILE A 365 5.30 14.84 15.39
C ILE A 365 6.58 15.26 16.09
N LYS A 366 7.25 14.27 16.68
CA LYS A 366 8.56 14.38 17.32
C LYS A 366 9.47 13.30 16.77
N LEU A 367 10.76 13.49 16.85
CA LEU A 367 11.76 12.54 16.34
C LEU A 367 11.56 11.10 16.86
N ILE A 368 11.12 10.96 18.12
CA ILE A 368 10.91 9.68 18.78
C ILE A 368 9.57 9.00 18.37
N LEU A 369 8.62 9.72 17.76
CA LEU A 369 7.29 9.20 17.44
C LEU A 369 7.37 7.99 16.50
N LEU A 370 8.21 8.09 15.48
CA LEU A 370 8.37 7.04 14.46
C LEU A 370 8.89 5.72 15.05
N PRO A 371 10.03 5.70 15.79
CA PRO A 371 10.50 4.45 16.39
C PRO A 371 9.57 3.89 17.47
N MET A 372 8.86 4.74 18.23
CA MET A 372 7.86 4.26 19.21
C MET A 372 6.65 3.60 18.52
N ALA A 373 6.17 4.17 17.41
CA ALA A 373 5.13 3.55 16.60
C ALA A 373 5.57 2.18 16.04
N PHE A 374 6.82 2.07 15.61
CA PHE A 374 7.38 0.81 15.11
C PHE A 374 7.54 -0.23 16.22
N LEU A 375 7.94 0.18 17.43
CA LEU A 375 7.98 -0.71 18.59
C LEU A 375 6.58 -1.25 18.93
N PHE A 376 5.58 -0.38 18.95
CA PHE A 376 4.18 -0.79 19.13
C PHE A 376 3.74 -1.81 18.08
N LEU A 377 4.03 -1.56 16.81
CA LEU A 377 3.69 -2.47 15.71
C LEU A 377 4.37 -3.83 15.85
N THR A 378 5.64 -3.89 16.24
CA THR A 378 6.33 -5.16 16.46
C THR A 378 5.71 -5.97 17.60
N ILE A 379 5.29 -5.31 18.69
CA ILE A 379 4.59 -5.96 19.81
C ILE A 379 3.25 -6.54 19.34
N VAL A 380 2.43 -5.74 18.65
CA VAL A 380 1.13 -6.20 18.14
C VAL A 380 1.29 -7.38 17.16
N MET A 381 2.25 -7.31 16.26
CA MET A 381 2.54 -8.41 15.33
C MET A 381 3.00 -9.67 16.08
N GLY A 382 3.83 -9.52 17.12
CA GLY A 382 4.24 -10.63 17.99
C GLY A 382 3.06 -11.30 18.68
N MET A 383 2.12 -10.51 19.24
CA MET A 383 0.91 -11.02 19.86
C MET A 383 -0.01 -11.72 18.84
N ALA A 384 -0.21 -11.14 17.67
CA ALA A 384 -1.02 -11.74 16.62
C ALA A 384 -0.43 -13.06 16.12
N PHE A 385 0.89 -13.13 15.97
CA PHE A 385 1.60 -14.35 15.58
C PHE A 385 1.47 -15.46 16.64
N ASN A 386 1.63 -15.14 17.92
CA ASN A 386 1.45 -16.11 18.98
C ASN A 386 0.02 -16.68 19.00
N ARG A 387 -1.00 -15.83 18.84
CA ARG A 387 -2.40 -16.26 18.73
C ARG A 387 -2.63 -17.18 17.52
N LEU A 388 -2.06 -16.83 16.37
CA LEU A 388 -2.14 -17.64 15.15
C LEU A 388 -1.56 -19.04 15.36
N ARG A 389 -0.42 -19.15 16.05
CA ARG A 389 0.29 -20.40 16.30
C ARG A 389 -0.46 -21.31 17.28
N TYR A 390 -1.06 -20.76 18.34
CA TYR A 390 -1.84 -21.56 19.31
C TYR A 390 -3.06 -22.26 18.70
N GLN A 391 -3.55 -21.81 17.55
CA GLN A 391 -4.68 -22.45 16.84
C GLN A 391 -4.24 -23.58 15.91
N ASN A 392 -2.96 -23.62 15.55
CA ASN A 392 -2.42 -24.64 14.66
C ASN A 392 -1.64 -25.74 15.41
N ALA A 393 -1.47 -25.59 16.73
CA ALA A 393 -0.92 -26.59 17.64
C ALA A 393 -2.03 -27.40 18.30
#